data_6a6a4d85f98176c236c9254930543e32
#
_entry.id   6a6a4d85f98176c236c9254930543e32
#
_cell.length_a   1.000
_cell.length_b   1.000
_cell.length_c   1.000
_cell.angle_alpha   90.00
_cell.angle_beta   90.00
_cell.angle_gamma   90.00
#
_symmetry.space_group_name_H-M   'P 1'
#
loop_
_entity.id
_entity.type
_entity.pdbx_description
1 polymer ?
#
loop_
_entity_poly.entity_id
_entity_poly.type
_entity_poly.pdbx_seq_one_letter_code
_entity_poly.pdbx_strand_id
1 'polypeptide(L)'
;MYTALWIIIALQIFMGALDTLLHHEFTEKLAWRKSQIKELKLHAIRNVFYAVIFLGLGTVQPSGLWAYAIIALLCMEFLITLRDFAEEDLTRKLPMSERLLHTIITGNYGVVLALLIPVIWGWAQNPTAITGVTYGLWSVMMVFSACAVFILGIRDFHAAKRLGRLTDRHASELLKHPHKPKTILLTGGTGFIGRRLIPALQHAGHSIIVLTRNAAKADLPAPITLIESFDQIAAHQKIDVVINLAGESLSNGLWTPKKRKTIRESRIGLTRNMMAMIRRLEITPELLINGSAIGIYGVNPQGAQDEGTSIHLDGTFSQELCLDWEIEAKKAEDMGIRVVCFRIGMVLDRDGAALQQVLIPTELGGGAKFGNGKQMMSWISRDDIVGMIGHIMNTPHISGPVNGVSPQPITNAVFTKAVASALYRPSLISIPKFVMKALGGLGREILMADQDIRPKAALETGYQFMDTEIDVFMREQLRGAQTTEEENSITPGPAPLIAGLK
;
A
#
# COMPACT_ATOMS: atom_id res chain seq x y z
N MET A 1 19.88 -28.65 -30.68
CA MET A 1 18.67 -28.70 -29.87
C MET A 1 17.46 -28.78 -30.79
N TYR A 2 16.42 -29.51 -30.40
CA TYR A 2 15.21 -29.72 -31.20
C TYR A 2 14.29 -28.51 -31.13
N THR A 3 13.59 -28.19 -32.21
CA THR A 3 12.64 -27.06 -32.27
C THR A 3 11.58 -27.13 -31.15
N ALA A 4 11.09 -28.35 -30.85
CA ALA A 4 10.11 -28.56 -29.77
C ALA A 4 10.63 -28.08 -28.39
N LEU A 5 11.91 -28.35 -28.06
CA LEU A 5 12.50 -27.91 -26.81
C LEU A 5 12.55 -26.37 -26.72
N TRP A 6 12.88 -25.69 -27.83
CA TRP A 6 12.89 -24.24 -27.88
C TRP A 6 11.50 -23.64 -27.68
N ILE A 7 10.47 -24.24 -28.26
CA ILE A 7 9.07 -23.81 -28.08
C ILE A 7 8.65 -23.94 -26.60
N ILE A 8 8.99 -25.05 -25.95
CA ILE A 8 8.65 -25.30 -24.54
C ILE A 8 9.41 -24.34 -23.61
N ILE A 9 10.69 -24.04 -23.92
CA ILE A 9 11.48 -23.03 -23.18
C ILE A 9 10.85 -21.63 -23.38
N ALA A 10 10.47 -21.27 -24.61
CA ALA A 10 9.83 -19.98 -24.86
C ALA A 10 8.51 -19.83 -24.09
N LEU A 11 7.71 -20.91 -24.03
CA LEU A 11 6.48 -20.95 -23.22
C LEU A 11 6.79 -20.76 -21.72
N GLN A 12 7.85 -21.40 -21.20
CA GLN A 12 8.28 -21.25 -19.82
C GLN A 12 8.66 -19.80 -19.50
N ILE A 13 9.44 -19.17 -20.38
CA ILE A 13 9.86 -17.76 -20.23
C ILE A 13 8.64 -16.83 -20.25
N PHE A 14 7.72 -17.05 -21.20
CA PHE A 14 6.50 -16.25 -21.32
C PHE A 14 5.61 -16.34 -20.07
N MET A 15 5.37 -17.56 -19.56
CA MET A 15 4.56 -17.77 -18.37
C MET A 15 5.22 -17.17 -17.12
N GLY A 16 6.54 -17.30 -16.97
CA GLY A 16 7.26 -16.67 -15.85
C GLY A 16 7.21 -15.14 -15.91
N ALA A 17 7.34 -14.55 -17.10
CA ALA A 17 7.19 -13.12 -17.28
C ALA A 17 5.76 -12.64 -16.96
N LEU A 18 4.74 -13.41 -17.37
CA LEU A 18 3.35 -13.12 -17.08
C LEU A 18 3.06 -13.16 -15.57
N ASP A 19 3.59 -14.16 -14.88
CA ASP A 19 3.47 -14.30 -13.43
C ASP A 19 4.09 -13.12 -12.70
N THR A 20 5.33 -12.78 -13.04
CA THR A 20 6.01 -11.61 -12.47
C THR A 20 5.22 -10.32 -12.67
N LEU A 21 4.70 -10.07 -13.88
CA LEU A 21 3.93 -8.86 -14.15
C LEU A 21 2.59 -8.85 -13.40
N LEU A 22 1.78 -9.89 -13.56
CA LEU A 22 0.40 -9.89 -13.04
C LEU A 22 0.35 -10.05 -11.52
N HIS A 23 1.11 -10.98 -10.97
CA HIS A 23 1.04 -11.31 -9.55
C HIS A 23 2.03 -10.49 -8.72
N HIS A 24 3.32 -10.54 -9.05
CA HIS A 24 4.33 -9.90 -8.21
C HIS A 24 4.29 -8.37 -8.28
N GLU A 25 4.06 -7.79 -9.49
CA GLU A 25 4.07 -6.34 -9.65
C GLU A 25 2.70 -5.70 -9.43
N PHE A 26 1.66 -6.18 -10.13
CA PHE A 26 0.36 -5.49 -10.09
C PHE A 26 -0.54 -5.93 -8.94
N THR A 27 -0.57 -7.22 -8.59
CA THR A 27 -1.46 -7.73 -7.55
C THR A 27 -0.82 -7.65 -6.17
N GLU A 28 0.32 -8.30 -5.98
CA GLU A 28 0.95 -8.44 -4.67
C GLU A 28 1.91 -7.29 -4.35
N LYS A 29 2.51 -6.64 -5.35
CA LYS A 29 3.44 -5.52 -5.19
C LYS A 29 4.59 -5.85 -4.25
N LEU A 30 5.23 -7.01 -4.46
CA LEU A 30 6.21 -7.61 -3.56
C LEU A 30 7.35 -6.65 -3.19
N ALA A 31 7.83 -5.86 -4.16
CA ALA A 31 8.91 -4.89 -3.95
C ALA A 31 8.60 -3.78 -2.93
N TRP A 32 7.35 -3.70 -2.44
CA TRP A 32 6.88 -2.66 -1.53
C TRP A 32 6.38 -3.21 -0.17
N ARG A 33 6.38 -4.53 0.02
CA ARG A 33 5.90 -5.18 1.25
C ARG A 33 7.06 -5.70 2.11
N LYS A 34 7.20 -5.19 3.32
CA LYS A 34 8.23 -5.61 4.28
C LYS A 34 8.21 -7.11 4.60
N SER A 35 7.01 -7.73 4.62
CA SER A 35 6.85 -9.16 4.85
C SER A 35 7.50 -10.03 3.76
N GLN A 36 7.76 -9.46 2.57
CA GLN A 36 8.25 -10.17 1.41
C GLN A 36 9.77 -10.06 1.17
N ILE A 37 10.53 -9.57 2.15
CA ILE A 37 11.99 -9.39 2.04
C ILE A 37 12.71 -10.70 1.72
N LYS A 38 12.28 -11.82 2.31
CA LYS A 38 12.91 -13.13 2.07
C LYS A 38 12.58 -13.66 0.68
N GLU A 39 11.32 -13.56 0.25
CA GLU A 39 10.85 -13.91 -1.08
C GLU A 39 11.62 -13.11 -2.14
N LEU A 40 11.74 -11.80 -2.01
CA LEU A 40 12.53 -10.96 -2.92
C LEU A 40 14.01 -11.36 -3.01
N LYS A 41 14.63 -11.78 -1.90
CA LYS A 41 16.00 -12.29 -1.92
C LYS A 41 16.12 -13.60 -2.68
N LEU A 42 15.16 -14.51 -2.52
CA LEU A 42 15.10 -15.77 -3.26
C LEU A 42 14.89 -15.51 -4.76
N HIS A 43 13.98 -14.60 -5.12
CA HIS A 43 13.79 -14.14 -6.51
C HIS A 43 15.06 -13.56 -7.11
N ALA A 44 15.77 -12.70 -6.38
CA ALA A 44 17.02 -12.10 -6.86
C ALA A 44 18.06 -13.17 -7.18
N ILE A 45 18.24 -14.15 -6.29
CA ILE A 45 19.18 -15.26 -6.49
C ILE A 45 18.74 -16.13 -7.67
N ARG A 46 17.46 -16.54 -7.73
CA ARG A 46 16.89 -17.36 -8.80
C ARG A 46 17.05 -16.69 -10.17
N ASN A 47 16.81 -15.39 -10.26
CA ASN A 47 16.95 -14.62 -11.48
C ASN A 47 18.40 -14.58 -11.98
N VAL A 48 19.41 -14.56 -11.10
CA VAL A 48 20.83 -14.69 -11.48
C VAL A 48 21.10 -16.08 -12.07
N PHE A 49 20.57 -17.16 -11.48
CA PHE A 49 20.70 -18.51 -12.03
C PHE A 49 20.03 -18.61 -13.40
N TYR A 50 18.83 -18.08 -13.59
CA TYR A 50 18.17 -18.05 -14.91
C TYR A 50 18.98 -17.27 -15.93
N ALA A 51 19.57 -16.13 -15.56
CA ALA A 51 20.39 -15.35 -16.48
C ALA A 51 21.60 -16.16 -16.99
N VAL A 52 22.28 -16.87 -16.09
CA VAL A 52 23.41 -17.73 -16.44
C VAL A 52 22.97 -18.91 -17.32
N ILE A 53 21.87 -19.57 -16.98
CA ILE A 53 21.32 -20.72 -17.71
C ILE A 53 20.89 -20.26 -19.13
N PHE A 54 20.12 -19.17 -19.23
CA PHE A 54 19.65 -18.68 -20.54
C PHE A 54 20.80 -18.23 -21.42
N LEU A 55 21.76 -17.48 -20.87
CA LEU A 55 22.93 -17.07 -21.62
C LEU A 55 23.75 -18.28 -22.06
N GLY A 56 24.03 -19.23 -21.17
CA GLY A 56 24.77 -20.44 -21.45
C GLY A 56 24.09 -21.30 -22.53
N LEU A 57 22.83 -21.65 -22.37
CA LEU A 57 22.12 -22.50 -23.34
C LEU A 57 21.89 -21.80 -24.69
N GLY A 58 21.79 -20.45 -24.68
CA GLY A 58 21.52 -19.67 -25.89
C GLY A 58 22.75 -19.37 -26.75
N THR A 59 23.98 -19.40 -26.19
CA THR A 59 25.18 -18.90 -26.89
C THR A 59 26.33 -19.86 -26.91
N VAL A 60 26.37 -20.89 -26.05
CA VAL A 60 27.42 -21.88 -25.98
C VAL A 60 26.90 -23.30 -25.90
N GLN A 61 27.67 -24.25 -26.33
CA GLN A 61 27.49 -25.68 -26.09
C GLN A 61 28.56 -26.15 -25.11
N PRO A 62 28.23 -26.29 -23.81
CA PRO A 62 29.17 -26.80 -22.82
C PRO A 62 29.30 -28.31 -22.96
N SER A 63 30.50 -28.82 -23.09
CA SER A 63 30.79 -30.25 -23.25
C SER A 63 31.66 -30.77 -22.10
N GLY A 64 31.65 -32.10 -21.89
CA GLY A 64 32.42 -32.74 -20.84
C GLY A 64 32.05 -32.21 -19.43
N LEU A 65 33.02 -31.79 -18.65
CA LEU A 65 32.82 -31.27 -17.29
C LEU A 65 31.90 -30.05 -17.22
N TRP A 66 31.89 -29.22 -18.27
CA TRP A 66 31.03 -28.03 -18.33
C TRP A 66 29.53 -28.39 -18.48
N ALA A 67 29.22 -29.54 -19.10
CA ALA A 67 27.85 -30.02 -19.15
C ALA A 67 27.34 -30.43 -17.75
N TYR A 68 28.15 -31.03 -16.91
CA TYR A 68 27.78 -31.32 -15.52
C TYR A 68 27.58 -30.04 -14.69
N ALA A 69 28.36 -28.97 -14.98
CA ALA A 69 28.15 -27.68 -14.33
C ALA A 69 26.75 -27.10 -14.63
N ILE A 70 26.26 -27.23 -15.87
CA ILE A 70 24.87 -26.82 -16.20
C ILE A 70 23.85 -27.69 -15.45
N ILE A 71 24.03 -29.00 -15.34
CA ILE A 71 23.15 -29.86 -14.55
C ILE A 71 23.15 -29.41 -13.09
N ALA A 72 24.31 -29.13 -12.52
CA ALA A 72 24.41 -28.63 -11.14
C ALA A 72 23.67 -27.28 -10.96
N LEU A 73 23.78 -26.35 -11.92
CA LEU A 73 23.06 -25.08 -11.91
C LEU A 73 21.53 -25.30 -11.96
N LEU A 74 21.05 -26.20 -12.81
CA LEU A 74 19.62 -26.55 -12.88
C LEU A 74 19.12 -27.18 -11.57
N CYS A 75 19.92 -28.06 -10.93
CA CYS A 75 19.57 -28.63 -9.64
C CYS A 75 19.49 -27.56 -8.53
N MET A 76 20.47 -26.65 -8.48
CA MET A 76 20.47 -25.55 -7.50
C MET A 76 19.28 -24.61 -7.70
N GLU A 77 19.00 -24.23 -8.97
CA GLU A 77 17.85 -23.40 -9.32
C GLU A 77 16.54 -24.07 -8.87
N PHE A 78 16.38 -25.37 -9.13
CA PHE A 78 15.21 -26.14 -8.71
C PHE A 78 15.03 -26.12 -7.17
N LEU A 79 16.11 -26.30 -6.40
CA LEU A 79 16.06 -26.22 -4.94
C LEU A 79 15.69 -24.83 -4.44
N ILE A 80 16.18 -23.77 -5.10
CA ILE A 80 15.83 -22.39 -4.80
C ILE A 80 14.33 -22.17 -5.08
N THR A 81 13.82 -22.66 -6.20
CA THR A 81 12.40 -22.55 -6.57
C THR A 81 11.49 -23.28 -5.56
N LEU A 82 11.88 -24.47 -5.08
CA LEU A 82 11.15 -25.17 -4.03
C LEU A 82 11.13 -24.38 -2.71
N ARG A 83 12.26 -23.76 -2.36
CA ARG A 83 12.36 -22.91 -1.17
C ARG A 83 11.52 -21.65 -1.30
N ASP A 84 11.46 -21.06 -2.48
CA ASP A 84 10.65 -19.91 -2.80
C ASP A 84 9.16 -20.20 -2.61
N PHE A 85 8.65 -21.27 -3.20
CA PHE A 85 7.26 -21.71 -3.02
C PHE A 85 6.91 -21.99 -1.55
N ALA A 86 7.83 -22.56 -0.77
CA ALA A 86 7.62 -22.74 0.65
C ALA A 86 7.56 -21.43 1.43
N GLU A 87 8.38 -20.42 1.07
CA GLU A 87 8.35 -19.10 1.71
C GLU A 87 7.07 -18.34 1.34
N GLU A 88 6.61 -18.42 0.09
CA GLU A 88 5.33 -17.84 -0.36
C GLU A 88 4.14 -18.36 0.46
N ASP A 89 4.01 -19.67 0.62
CA ASP A 89 2.91 -20.29 1.40
C ASP A 89 2.96 -19.91 2.89
N LEU A 90 4.15 -19.64 3.43
CA LEU A 90 4.34 -19.22 4.82
C LEU A 90 4.04 -17.73 5.04
N THR A 91 4.26 -16.89 4.03
CA THR A 91 4.23 -15.43 4.19
C THR A 91 2.95 -14.79 3.70
N ARG A 92 2.23 -15.44 2.77
CA ARG A 92 1.01 -14.90 2.19
C ARG A 92 0.06 -15.98 1.69
N LYS A 93 -1.21 -15.65 1.59
CA LYS A 93 -2.21 -16.51 0.97
C LYS A 93 -2.27 -16.23 -0.54
N LEU A 94 -1.74 -17.15 -1.33
CA LEU A 94 -1.72 -17.04 -2.79
C LEU A 94 -3.13 -16.97 -3.40
N PRO A 95 -3.38 -16.02 -4.32
CA PRO A 95 -4.59 -15.99 -5.13
C PRO A 95 -4.76 -17.28 -5.96
N MET A 96 -5.99 -17.66 -6.26
CA MET A 96 -6.28 -18.87 -7.05
C MET A 96 -5.62 -18.82 -8.44
N SER A 97 -5.61 -17.65 -9.08
CA SER A 97 -4.98 -17.44 -10.40
C SER A 97 -3.48 -17.69 -10.37
N GLU A 98 -2.79 -17.23 -9.32
CA GLU A 98 -1.35 -17.42 -9.13
C GLU A 98 -1.03 -18.90 -8.89
N ARG A 99 -1.80 -19.59 -8.03
CA ARG A 99 -1.64 -21.04 -7.80
C ARG A 99 -1.80 -21.88 -9.07
N LEU A 100 -2.81 -21.55 -9.91
CA LEU A 100 -3.00 -22.21 -11.18
C LEU A 100 -1.84 -21.98 -12.14
N LEU A 101 -1.37 -20.75 -12.22
CA LEU A 101 -0.23 -20.38 -13.07
C LEU A 101 1.04 -21.08 -12.61
N HIS A 102 1.34 -21.09 -11.30
CA HIS A 102 2.48 -21.81 -10.72
C HIS A 102 2.42 -23.33 -11.01
N THR A 103 1.23 -23.95 -10.94
CA THR A 103 1.04 -25.35 -11.29
C THR A 103 1.39 -25.63 -12.75
N ILE A 104 0.94 -24.76 -13.67
CA ILE A 104 1.21 -24.88 -15.11
C ILE A 104 2.70 -24.66 -15.39
N ILE A 105 3.31 -23.63 -14.80
CA ILE A 105 4.74 -23.31 -14.92
C ILE A 105 5.60 -24.49 -14.43
N THR A 106 5.26 -25.06 -13.29
CA THR A 106 5.98 -26.22 -12.71
C THR A 106 5.86 -27.45 -13.61
N GLY A 107 4.66 -27.72 -14.12
CA GLY A 107 4.43 -28.83 -15.08
C GLY A 107 5.25 -28.65 -16.36
N ASN A 108 5.23 -27.46 -16.95
CA ASN A 108 6.02 -27.14 -18.15
C ASN A 108 7.52 -27.20 -17.87
N TYR A 109 7.99 -26.76 -16.68
CA TYR A 109 9.39 -26.88 -16.29
C TYR A 109 9.85 -28.34 -16.22
N GLY A 110 9.00 -29.22 -15.70
CA GLY A 110 9.25 -30.67 -15.74
C GLY A 110 9.45 -31.18 -17.16
N VAL A 111 8.64 -30.73 -18.14
CA VAL A 111 8.83 -31.07 -19.56
C VAL A 111 10.13 -30.50 -20.12
N VAL A 112 10.48 -29.23 -19.77
CA VAL A 112 11.79 -28.64 -20.16
C VAL A 112 12.92 -29.54 -19.67
N LEU A 113 12.94 -29.93 -18.39
CA LEU A 113 13.99 -30.77 -17.83
C LEU A 113 14.04 -32.14 -18.51
N ALA A 114 12.90 -32.79 -18.72
CA ALA A 114 12.81 -34.10 -19.38
C ALA A 114 13.39 -34.08 -20.80
N LEU A 115 13.26 -32.98 -21.54
CA LEU A 115 13.78 -32.84 -22.90
C LEU A 115 15.24 -32.31 -22.91
N LEU A 116 15.63 -31.49 -21.94
CA LEU A 116 16.93 -30.84 -21.89
C LEU A 116 18.03 -31.73 -21.29
N ILE A 117 17.72 -32.49 -20.23
CA ILE A 117 18.72 -33.34 -19.55
C ILE A 117 19.35 -34.36 -20.50
N PRO A 118 18.60 -35.10 -21.37
CA PRO A 118 19.19 -35.99 -22.33
C PRO A 118 20.16 -35.29 -23.32
N VAL A 119 19.85 -34.06 -23.73
CA VAL A 119 20.69 -33.24 -24.60
C VAL A 119 22.01 -32.90 -23.90
N ILE A 120 21.95 -32.41 -22.67
CA ILE A 120 23.12 -32.06 -21.85
C ILE A 120 23.93 -33.32 -21.54
N TRP A 121 23.29 -34.44 -21.27
CA TRP A 121 23.96 -35.72 -21.06
C TRP A 121 24.76 -36.15 -22.30
N GLY A 122 24.19 -35.98 -23.49
CA GLY A 122 24.93 -36.21 -24.74
C GLY A 122 26.15 -35.29 -24.89
N TRP A 123 26.06 -34.03 -24.45
CA TRP A 123 27.21 -33.12 -24.43
C TRP A 123 28.27 -33.54 -23.41
N ALA A 124 27.87 -34.11 -22.29
CA ALA A 124 28.82 -34.59 -21.26
C ALA A 124 29.72 -35.74 -21.73
N GLN A 125 29.32 -36.49 -22.77
CA GLN A 125 30.13 -37.57 -23.33
C GLN A 125 31.25 -37.08 -24.26
N ASN A 126 31.28 -35.79 -24.60
CA ASN A 126 32.32 -35.18 -25.47
C ASN A 126 33.49 -34.66 -24.62
N PRO A 127 34.66 -34.41 -25.23
CA PRO A 127 35.78 -33.75 -24.56
C PRO A 127 35.37 -32.43 -23.93
N THR A 128 35.96 -32.11 -22.78
CA THR A 128 35.65 -30.87 -22.04
C THR A 128 36.01 -29.64 -22.85
N ALA A 129 35.00 -28.90 -23.26
CA ALA A 129 35.13 -27.67 -24.05
C ALA A 129 33.89 -26.77 -23.87
N ILE A 130 34.07 -25.48 -24.17
CA ILE A 130 32.99 -24.54 -24.36
C ILE A 130 33.04 -24.06 -25.79
N THR A 131 32.03 -24.43 -26.59
CA THR A 131 31.99 -24.07 -28.02
C THR A 131 30.91 -23.02 -28.23
N GLY A 132 31.25 -21.89 -28.83
CA GLY A 132 30.27 -20.88 -29.22
C GLY A 132 29.30 -21.44 -30.26
N VAL A 133 28.02 -21.26 -30.06
CA VAL A 133 26.98 -21.71 -30.98
C VAL A 133 25.95 -20.62 -31.20
N THR A 134 25.25 -20.66 -32.33
CA THR A 134 24.10 -19.80 -32.59
C THR A 134 22.93 -20.63 -33.07
N TYR A 135 21.78 -20.38 -32.50
CA TYR A 135 20.52 -20.99 -32.89
C TYR A 135 19.57 -19.97 -33.54
N GLY A 136 20.15 -18.89 -34.14
CA GLY A 136 19.40 -17.83 -34.80
C GLY A 136 18.52 -17.05 -33.81
N LEU A 137 17.22 -16.93 -34.11
CA LEU A 137 16.27 -16.19 -33.26
C LEU A 137 16.15 -16.75 -31.83
N TRP A 138 16.38 -18.03 -31.63
CA TRP A 138 16.37 -18.64 -30.30
C TRP A 138 17.52 -18.12 -29.43
N SER A 139 18.72 -17.94 -29.98
CA SER A 139 19.84 -17.31 -29.26
C SER A 139 19.50 -15.86 -28.86
N VAL A 140 18.90 -15.09 -29.78
CA VAL A 140 18.47 -13.71 -29.49
C VAL A 140 17.45 -13.68 -28.37
N MET A 141 16.44 -14.54 -28.40
CA MET A 141 15.43 -14.68 -27.34
C MET A 141 16.09 -15.01 -26.00
N MET A 142 17.01 -15.95 -25.96
CA MET A 142 17.69 -16.38 -24.73
C MET A 142 18.56 -15.27 -24.14
N VAL A 143 19.33 -14.55 -24.97
CA VAL A 143 20.14 -13.40 -24.53
C VAL A 143 19.25 -12.28 -23.98
N PHE A 144 18.18 -11.94 -24.71
CA PHE A 144 17.22 -10.92 -24.23
C PHE A 144 16.60 -11.33 -22.89
N SER A 145 16.17 -12.58 -22.75
CA SER A 145 15.59 -13.10 -21.51
C SER A 145 16.62 -13.12 -20.37
N ALA A 146 17.87 -13.48 -20.64
CA ALA A 146 18.95 -13.43 -19.67
C ALA A 146 19.17 -12.01 -19.14
N CYS A 147 19.22 -11.02 -20.02
CA CYS A 147 19.34 -9.61 -19.63
C CYS A 147 18.13 -9.15 -18.81
N ALA A 148 16.92 -9.50 -19.24
CA ALA A 148 15.69 -9.10 -18.56
C ALA A 148 15.63 -9.67 -17.13
N VAL A 149 15.83 -10.97 -16.93
CA VAL A 149 15.79 -11.57 -15.60
C VAL A 149 16.95 -11.10 -14.72
N PHE A 150 18.12 -10.82 -15.28
CA PHE A 150 19.24 -10.26 -14.54
C PHE A 150 18.94 -8.86 -13.99
N ILE A 151 18.35 -8.00 -14.82
CA ILE A 151 17.90 -6.65 -14.40
C ILE A 151 16.84 -6.75 -13.30
N LEU A 152 15.86 -7.66 -13.44
CA LEU A 152 14.85 -7.92 -12.40
C LEU A 152 15.49 -8.43 -11.12
N GLY A 153 16.46 -9.34 -11.19
CA GLY A 153 17.20 -9.83 -10.02
C GLY A 153 17.93 -8.72 -9.26
N ILE A 154 18.61 -7.81 -9.98
CA ILE A 154 19.24 -6.63 -9.38
C ILE A 154 18.19 -5.74 -8.69
N ARG A 155 17.07 -5.51 -9.36
CA ARG A 155 15.96 -4.71 -8.81
C ARG A 155 15.42 -5.33 -7.51
N ASP A 156 15.14 -6.62 -7.51
CA ASP A 156 14.58 -7.34 -6.35
C ASP A 156 15.56 -7.34 -5.17
N PHE A 157 16.86 -7.49 -5.44
CA PHE A 157 17.90 -7.35 -4.43
C PHE A 157 17.93 -5.95 -3.81
N HIS A 158 17.85 -4.90 -4.63
CA HIS A 158 17.78 -3.53 -4.15
C HIS A 158 16.48 -3.24 -3.39
N ALA A 159 15.35 -3.79 -3.84
CA ALA A 159 14.08 -3.69 -3.13
C ALA A 159 14.14 -4.37 -1.76
N ALA A 160 14.68 -5.59 -1.68
CA ALA A 160 14.86 -6.29 -0.41
C ALA A 160 15.78 -5.53 0.56
N LYS A 161 16.88 -4.94 0.05
CA LYS A 161 17.80 -4.11 0.86
C LYS A 161 17.11 -2.83 1.34
N ARG A 162 16.36 -2.15 0.47
CA ARG A 162 15.58 -0.95 0.80
C ARG A 162 14.55 -1.27 1.89
N LEU A 163 13.74 -2.31 1.71
CA LEU A 163 12.72 -2.73 2.67
C LEU A 163 13.32 -3.09 4.04
N GLY A 164 14.51 -3.69 4.07
CA GLY A 164 15.23 -4.00 5.30
C GLY A 164 15.69 -2.78 6.10
N ARG A 165 15.79 -1.61 5.46
CA ARG A 165 16.15 -0.34 6.11
C ARG A 165 14.94 0.44 6.63
N LEU A 166 13.73 0.07 6.18
CA LEU A 166 12.51 0.76 6.59
C LEU A 166 12.20 0.41 8.05
N THR A 167 12.07 1.42 8.87
CA THR A 167 11.59 1.30 10.25
C THR A 167 10.19 1.89 10.36
N ASP A 168 9.29 1.20 11.06
CA ASP A 168 7.99 1.74 11.43
C ASP A 168 8.13 2.36 12.82
N ARG A 169 7.47 3.49 13.06
CA ARG A 169 7.33 4.01 14.42
C ARG A 169 6.70 2.93 15.30
N HIS A 170 7.20 2.79 16.52
CA HIS A 170 6.64 1.80 17.42
C HIS A 170 5.20 2.19 17.82
N ALA A 171 4.33 1.21 18.03
CA ALA A 171 2.93 1.47 18.37
C ALA A 171 2.75 2.30 19.65
N SER A 172 3.68 2.17 20.61
CA SER A 172 3.72 2.96 21.85
C SER A 172 3.98 4.46 21.64
N GLU A 173 4.57 4.84 20.52
CA GLU A 173 4.91 6.23 20.21
C GLU A 173 3.74 7.01 19.62
N LEU A 174 2.72 6.30 19.13
CA LEU A 174 1.60 6.91 18.41
C LEU A 174 0.59 7.57 19.34
N LEU A 175 0.41 7.04 20.56
CA LEU A 175 -0.48 7.59 21.56
C LEU A 175 0.37 8.22 22.68
N LYS A 176 0.76 9.48 22.49
CA LYS A 176 1.77 10.19 23.30
C LYS A 176 1.36 10.52 24.75
N HIS A 177 0.09 10.35 25.12
CA HIS A 177 -0.42 10.73 26.43
C HIS A 177 -0.84 9.49 27.22
N PRO A 178 -0.72 9.49 28.57
CA PRO A 178 -1.23 8.40 29.38
C PRO A 178 -2.74 8.30 29.22
N HIS A 179 -3.22 7.12 28.87
CA HIS A 179 -4.63 6.83 28.68
C HIS A 179 -5.16 6.07 29.91
N LYS A 180 -6.31 6.44 30.41
CA LYS A 180 -7.06 5.55 31.31
C LYS A 180 -7.57 4.36 30.48
N PRO A 181 -7.41 3.12 30.96
CA PRO A 181 -7.96 1.94 30.26
C PRO A 181 -9.44 2.10 29.97
N LYS A 182 -9.84 1.84 28.73
CA LYS A 182 -11.21 1.94 28.24
C LYS A 182 -11.56 0.71 27.43
N THR A 183 -12.85 0.38 27.37
CA THR A 183 -13.37 -0.59 26.42
C THR A 183 -13.80 0.13 25.15
N ILE A 184 -13.20 -0.22 24.03
CA ILE A 184 -13.37 0.45 22.74
C ILE A 184 -14.05 -0.50 21.76
N LEU A 185 -15.19 -0.08 21.21
CA LEU A 185 -15.81 -0.75 20.07
C LEU A 185 -15.28 -0.10 18.78
N LEU A 186 -14.59 -0.88 17.97
CA LEU A 186 -13.99 -0.43 16.71
C LEU A 186 -14.67 -1.12 15.53
N THR A 187 -15.19 -0.35 14.58
CA THR A 187 -15.53 -0.83 13.25
C THR A 187 -14.42 -0.48 12.25
N GLY A 188 -14.22 -1.31 11.25
CA GLY A 188 -13.12 -1.10 10.29
C GLY A 188 -11.73 -1.47 10.84
N GLY A 189 -11.64 -2.25 11.94
CA GLY A 189 -10.38 -2.67 12.56
C GLY A 189 -9.46 -3.48 11.61
N THR A 190 -10.01 -4.24 10.68
CA THR A 190 -9.25 -4.98 9.65
C THR A 190 -8.79 -4.12 8.47
N GLY A 191 -9.21 -2.83 8.44
CA GLY A 191 -8.87 -1.88 7.39
C GLY A 191 -7.49 -1.23 7.56
N PHE A 192 -7.13 -0.37 6.62
CA PHE A 192 -5.83 0.30 6.54
C PHE A 192 -5.48 1.11 7.81
N ILE A 193 -6.40 1.93 8.30
CA ILE A 193 -6.20 2.70 9.54
C ILE A 193 -6.32 1.78 10.77
N GLY A 194 -7.34 0.90 10.79
CA GLY A 194 -7.63 0.05 11.94
C GLY A 194 -6.48 -0.89 12.31
N ARG A 195 -5.81 -1.49 11.33
CA ARG A 195 -4.62 -2.34 11.57
C ARG A 195 -3.46 -1.60 12.24
N ARG A 196 -3.36 -0.29 12.07
CA ARG A 196 -2.35 0.54 12.73
C ARG A 196 -2.82 1.05 14.09
N LEU A 197 -4.12 1.32 14.21
CA LEU A 197 -4.75 1.82 15.45
C LEU A 197 -4.80 0.75 16.54
N ILE A 198 -5.13 -0.49 16.21
CA ILE A 198 -5.30 -1.58 17.19
C ILE A 198 -4.05 -1.78 18.05
N PRO A 199 -2.84 -1.99 17.49
CA PRO A 199 -1.64 -2.16 18.32
C PRO A 199 -1.36 -0.95 19.23
N ALA A 200 -1.64 0.26 18.76
CA ALA A 200 -1.45 1.48 19.55
C ALA A 200 -2.43 1.53 20.74
N LEU A 201 -3.70 1.19 20.53
CA LEU A 201 -4.69 1.12 21.58
C LEU A 201 -4.40 0.01 22.59
N GLN A 202 -3.94 -1.17 22.14
CA GLN A 202 -3.53 -2.25 23.02
C GLN A 202 -2.35 -1.85 23.90
N HIS A 203 -1.35 -1.17 23.31
CA HIS A 203 -0.18 -0.68 24.04
C HIS A 203 -0.56 0.37 25.10
N ALA A 204 -1.59 1.17 24.82
CA ALA A 204 -2.17 2.12 25.77
C ALA A 204 -3.06 1.45 26.85
N GLY A 205 -3.21 0.14 26.84
CA GLY A 205 -3.92 -0.65 27.86
C GLY A 205 -5.44 -0.71 27.64
N HIS A 206 -5.96 -0.38 26.44
CA HIS A 206 -7.38 -0.46 26.15
C HIS A 206 -7.83 -1.88 25.81
N SER A 207 -9.05 -2.24 26.18
CA SER A 207 -9.75 -3.44 25.74
C SER A 207 -10.47 -3.14 24.42
N ILE A 208 -10.34 -4.00 23.40
CA ILE A 208 -10.85 -3.72 22.06
C ILE A 208 -11.83 -4.80 21.62
N ILE A 209 -13.02 -4.36 21.20
CA ILE A 209 -14.03 -5.16 20.51
C ILE A 209 -14.03 -4.70 19.04
N VAL A 210 -13.82 -5.61 18.11
CA VAL A 210 -13.77 -5.29 16.67
C VAL A 210 -14.95 -5.93 15.95
N LEU A 211 -15.78 -5.10 15.31
CA LEU A 211 -16.76 -5.58 14.35
C LEU A 211 -16.09 -5.89 13.00
N THR A 212 -16.21 -7.13 12.56
CA THR A 212 -15.70 -7.60 11.27
C THR A 212 -16.74 -8.45 10.54
N ARG A 213 -16.68 -8.50 9.22
CA ARG A 213 -17.56 -9.32 8.39
C ARG A 213 -17.25 -10.82 8.45
N ASN A 214 -16.05 -11.18 8.90
CA ASN A 214 -15.60 -12.58 9.01
C ASN A 214 -14.49 -12.66 10.05
N ALA A 215 -14.85 -13.11 11.26
CA ALA A 215 -13.92 -13.23 12.38
C ALA A 215 -12.82 -14.26 12.12
N ALA A 216 -13.14 -15.37 11.45
CA ALA A 216 -12.18 -16.44 11.16
C ALA A 216 -11.06 -16.02 10.16
N LYS A 217 -11.28 -14.94 9.40
CA LYS A 217 -10.31 -14.38 8.44
C LYS A 217 -9.65 -13.10 8.94
N ALA A 218 -10.04 -12.61 10.11
CA ALA A 218 -9.49 -11.38 10.68
C ALA A 218 -8.12 -11.69 11.28
N ASP A 219 -7.07 -11.35 10.52
CA ASP A 219 -5.69 -11.39 10.99
C ASP A 219 -5.39 -10.09 11.76
N LEU A 220 -5.59 -10.13 13.07
CA LEU A 220 -5.40 -9.02 14.01
C LEU A 220 -4.65 -9.50 15.26
N PRO A 221 -3.80 -8.65 15.88
CA PRO A 221 -3.02 -9.05 17.05
C PRO A 221 -3.90 -9.27 18.28
N ALA A 222 -3.74 -10.40 18.95
CA ALA A 222 -4.40 -10.70 20.21
C ALA A 222 -3.78 -9.88 21.39
N PRO A 223 -4.55 -9.62 22.48
CA PRO A 223 -5.93 -10.04 22.73
C PRO A 223 -6.96 -9.03 22.17
N ILE A 224 -7.95 -9.51 21.40
CA ILE A 224 -9.09 -8.70 20.92
C ILE A 224 -10.35 -9.56 20.94
N THR A 225 -11.50 -8.95 21.20
CA THR A 225 -12.80 -9.57 21.01
C THR A 225 -13.29 -9.30 19.60
N LEU A 226 -13.53 -10.35 18.80
CA LEU A 226 -14.09 -10.24 17.46
C LEU A 226 -15.58 -10.52 17.49
N ILE A 227 -16.36 -9.67 16.84
CA ILE A 227 -17.81 -9.85 16.63
C ILE A 227 -18.15 -9.69 15.14
N GLU A 228 -19.17 -10.38 14.68
CA GLU A 228 -19.67 -10.31 13.29
C GLU A 228 -20.98 -9.53 13.18
N SER A 229 -21.68 -9.34 14.30
CA SER A 229 -22.92 -8.55 14.39
C SER A 229 -22.94 -7.74 15.68
N PHE A 230 -23.59 -6.58 15.68
CA PHE A 230 -23.87 -5.80 16.87
C PHE A 230 -24.80 -6.54 17.87
N ASP A 231 -25.54 -7.55 17.42
CA ASP A 231 -26.40 -8.37 18.29
C ASP A 231 -25.62 -9.23 19.28
N GLN A 232 -24.33 -9.49 19.00
CA GLN A 232 -23.43 -10.19 19.91
C GLN A 232 -23.00 -9.34 21.12
N ILE A 233 -23.30 -8.03 21.11
CA ILE A 233 -23.06 -7.13 22.24
C ILE A 233 -24.27 -7.20 23.18
N ALA A 234 -24.05 -7.69 24.41
CA ALA A 234 -25.06 -7.72 25.44
C ALA A 234 -25.39 -6.31 25.95
N ALA A 235 -26.62 -6.08 26.42
CA ALA A 235 -27.06 -4.75 26.92
C ALA A 235 -26.21 -4.23 28.10
N HIS A 236 -25.75 -5.12 28.96
CA HIS A 236 -24.88 -4.81 30.10
C HIS A 236 -23.41 -4.67 29.76
N GLN A 237 -23.00 -4.93 28.47
CA GLN A 237 -21.61 -4.80 28.03
C GLN A 237 -21.18 -3.34 28.12
N LYS A 238 -20.22 -3.04 28.98
CA LYS A 238 -19.65 -1.70 29.06
C LYS A 238 -18.80 -1.40 27.82
N ILE A 239 -19.11 -0.30 27.15
CA ILE A 239 -18.35 0.29 26.04
C ILE A 239 -18.15 1.77 26.38
N ASP A 240 -16.90 2.18 26.55
CA ASP A 240 -16.59 3.56 26.90
C ASP A 240 -16.51 4.45 25.64
N VAL A 241 -15.91 3.93 24.55
CA VAL A 241 -15.68 4.67 23.30
C VAL A 241 -16.10 3.83 22.10
N VAL A 242 -16.75 4.46 21.15
CA VAL A 242 -17.04 3.86 19.84
C VAL A 242 -16.23 4.58 18.78
N ILE A 243 -15.46 3.83 17.97
CA ILE A 243 -14.70 4.34 16.84
C ILE A 243 -15.22 3.70 15.56
N ASN A 244 -15.87 4.48 14.71
CA ASN A 244 -16.49 4.01 13.48
C ASN A 244 -15.67 4.40 12.25
N LEU A 245 -14.77 3.50 11.79
CA LEU A 245 -13.92 3.70 10.60
C LEU A 245 -14.30 2.76 9.46
N ALA A 246 -15.39 2.01 9.57
CA ALA A 246 -15.81 1.09 8.53
C ALA A 246 -16.33 1.82 7.30
N GLY A 247 -15.92 1.35 6.13
CA GLY A 247 -16.38 1.86 4.86
C GLY A 247 -15.81 1.09 3.68
N GLU A 248 -16.64 0.87 2.66
CA GLU A 248 -16.17 0.31 1.40
C GLU A 248 -15.17 1.25 0.73
N SER A 249 -14.09 0.69 0.15
CA SER A 249 -13.04 1.48 -0.49
C SER A 249 -13.58 2.33 -1.65
N LEU A 250 -13.24 3.60 -1.65
CA LEU A 250 -13.57 4.56 -2.72
C LEU A 250 -12.65 4.39 -3.94
N SER A 251 -11.43 3.87 -3.76
CA SER A 251 -10.42 3.74 -4.81
C SER A 251 -10.51 2.43 -5.60
N ASN A 252 -11.31 1.46 -5.15
CA ASN A 252 -11.45 0.17 -5.81
C ASN A 252 -12.55 0.20 -6.87
N GLY A 253 -12.16 0.41 -8.13
CA GLY A 253 -13.02 0.37 -9.30
C GLY A 253 -13.84 1.64 -9.52
N LEU A 254 -14.56 1.67 -10.66
CA LEU A 254 -15.39 2.80 -11.05
C LEU A 254 -16.66 2.91 -10.19
N TRP A 255 -17.12 4.13 -9.97
CA TRP A 255 -18.32 4.43 -9.18
C TRP A 255 -19.61 4.19 -9.95
N THR A 256 -19.88 2.92 -10.26
CA THR A 256 -21.18 2.50 -10.83
C THR A 256 -22.31 2.72 -9.82
N PRO A 257 -23.59 2.76 -10.24
CA PRO A 257 -24.72 2.86 -9.32
C PRO A 257 -24.71 1.79 -8.21
N LYS A 258 -24.35 0.54 -8.57
CA LYS A 258 -24.18 -0.56 -7.60
C LYS A 258 -23.07 -0.26 -6.59
N LYS A 259 -21.92 0.22 -7.06
CA LYS A 259 -20.80 0.58 -6.19
C LYS A 259 -21.14 1.73 -5.24
N ARG A 260 -21.81 2.79 -5.74
CA ARG A 260 -22.28 3.91 -4.91
C ARG A 260 -23.25 3.45 -3.81
N LYS A 261 -24.19 2.54 -4.15
CA LYS A 261 -25.08 1.93 -3.16
C LYS A 261 -24.29 1.20 -2.07
N THR A 262 -23.34 0.36 -2.45
CA THR A 262 -22.48 -0.37 -1.49
C THR A 262 -21.67 0.60 -0.60
N ILE A 263 -21.15 1.68 -1.17
CA ILE A 263 -20.41 2.72 -0.43
C ILE A 263 -21.32 3.38 0.60
N ARG A 264 -22.56 3.74 0.26
CA ARG A 264 -23.54 4.34 1.20
C ARG A 264 -23.92 3.36 2.31
N GLU A 265 -24.29 2.14 1.97
CA GLU A 265 -24.69 1.12 2.94
C GLU A 265 -23.57 0.78 3.92
N SER A 266 -22.34 0.69 3.46
CA SER A 266 -21.17 0.39 4.31
C SER A 266 -20.87 1.49 5.34
N ARG A 267 -21.41 2.69 5.18
CA ARG A 267 -21.24 3.84 6.07
C ARG A 267 -22.54 4.17 6.80
N ILE A 268 -23.53 4.65 6.07
CA ILE A 268 -24.79 5.14 6.64
C ILE A 268 -25.61 4.00 7.23
N GLY A 269 -25.76 2.87 6.50
CA GLY A 269 -26.46 1.68 6.98
C GLY A 269 -25.79 1.10 8.23
N LEU A 270 -24.47 0.96 8.21
CA LEU A 270 -23.70 0.49 9.36
C LEU A 270 -23.84 1.43 10.56
N THR A 271 -23.74 2.75 10.37
CA THR A 271 -23.89 3.74 11.44
C THR A 271 -25.29 3.68 12.04
N ARG A 272 -26.33 3.49 11.23
CA ARG A 272 -27.70 3.30 11.71
C ARG A 272 -27.84 2.06 12.61
N ASN A 273 -27.26 0.94 12.19
CA ASN A 273 -27.25 -0.29 12.99
C ASN A 273 -26.47 -0.09 14.31
N MET A 274 -25.36 0.64 14.25
CA MET A 274 -24.58 1.02 15.43
C MET A 274 -25.39 1.89 16.40
N MET A 275 -26.15 2.88 15.89
CA MET A 275 -27.07 3.69 16.74
C MET A 275 -28.15 2.82 17.40
N ALA A 276 -28.69 1.83 16.69
CA ALA A 276 -29.67 0.89 17.26
C ALA A 276 -29.04 0.04 18.39
N MET A 277 -27.80 -0.39 18.23
CA MET A 277 -27.03 -1.10 19.26
C MET A 277 -26.79 -0.21 20.47
N ILE A 278 -26.32 1.04 20.30
CA ILE A 278 -26.03 1.97 21.39
C ILE A 278 -27.29 2.22 22.23
N ARG A 279 -28.46 2.38 21.60
CA ARG A 279 -29.75 2.55 22.32
C ARG A 279 -30.13 1.36 23.20
N ARG A 280 -29.60 0.17 22.95
CA ARG A 280 -29.81 -1.05 23.69
C ARG A 280 -28.91 -1.17 24.93
N LEU A 281 -27.81 -0.40 24.98
CA LEU A 281 -26.85 -0.48 26.08
C LEU A 281 -27.47 0.14 27.36
N GLU A 282 -27.26 -0.51 28.50
CA GLU A 282 -27.61 0.00 29.83
C GLU A 282 -26.76 1.23 30.21
N ILE A 283 -25.52 1.27 29.74
CA ILE A 283 -24.56 2.38 29.92
C ILE A 283 -24.17 2.89 28.56
N THR A 284 -24.50 4.13 28.24
CA THR A 284 -24.12 4.77 26.97
C THR A 284 -22.61 5.06 26.93
N PRO A 285 -21.95 4.91 25.75
CA PRO A 285 -20.59 5.36 25.56
C PRO A 285 -20.44 6.86 25.84
N GLU A 286 -19.27 7.27 26.32
CA GLU A 286 -18.95 8.68 26.53
C GLU A 286 -18.57 9.42 25.25
N LEU A 287 -18.08 8.68 24.22
CA LEU A 287 -17.54 9.23 22.98
C LEU A 287 -17.86 8.34 21.79
N LEU A 288 -18.31 8.98 20.72
CA LEU A 288 -18.34 8.42 19.37
C LEU A 288 -17.38 9.21 18.47
N ILE A 289 -16.32 8.55 17.96
CA ILE A 289 -15.52 9.07 16.86
C ILE A 289 -16.04 8.43 15.58
N ASN A 290 -16.76 9.20 14.76
CA ASN A 290 -17.29 8.73 13.50
C ASN A 290 -16.41 9.21 12.35
N GLY A 291 -15.91 8.29 11.53
CA GLY A 291 -15.22 8.62 10.29
C GLY A 291 -16.12 9.48 9.40
N SER A 292 -15.53 10.45 8.75
CA SER A 292 -16.06 11.27 7.67
C SER A 292 -14.92 11.56 6.71
N ALA A 293 -15.11 12.45 5.75
CA ALA A 293 -14.02 12.80 4.84
C ALA A 293 -14.08 14.29 4.47
N ILE A 294 -12.95 14.83 4.06
CA ILE A 294 -12.84 16.21 3.55
C ILE A 294 -13.70 16.45 2.30
N GLY A 295 -14.20 15.40 1.65
CA GLY A 295 -15.19 15.51 0.57
C GLY A 295 -16.45 16.29 0.92
N ILE A 296 -16.75 16.45 2.21
CA ILE A 296 -17.85 17.27 2.70
C ILE A 296 -17.73 18.74 2.29
N TYR A 297 -16.53 19.25 2.10
CA TYR A 297 -16.27 20.63 1.65
C TYR A 297 -16.51 20.83 0.16
N GLY A 298 -16.86 19.77 -0.59
CA GLY A 298 -16.99 19.78 -2.04
C GLY A 298 -15.67 19.55 -2.77
N VAL A 299 -15.74 19.53 -4.12
CA VAL A 299 -14.59 19.17 -4.96
C VAL A 299 -13.63 20.35 -5.16
N ASN A 300 -14.14 21.59 -5.27
CA ASN A 300 -13.34 22.79 -5.49
C ASN A 300 -13.86 23.95 -4.62
N PRO A 301 -13.74 23.86 -3.30
CA PRO A 301 -14.14 24.93 -2.41
C PRO A 301 -13.30 26.20 -2.66
N GLN A 302 -13.88 27.36 -2.44
CA GLN A 302 -13.16 28.64 -2.61
C GLN A 302 -12.29 28.93 -1.40
N GLY A 303 -10.97 29.02 -1.61
CA GLY A 303 -9.99 29.31 -0.56
C GLY A 303 -9.77 28.17 0.42
N ALA A 304 -9.03 28.46 1.49
CA ALA A 304 -8.76 27.49 2.56
C ALA A 304 -10.03 27.23 3.38
N GLN A 305 -10.27 25.99 3.72
CA GLN A 305 -11.42 25.53 4.53
C GLN A 305 -10.94 25.00 5.87
N ASP A 306 -11.68 25.26 6.92
CA ASP A 306 -11.49 24.68 8.25
C ASP A 306 -12.82 24.13 8.82
N GLU A 307 -12.82 23.66 10.04
CA GLU A 307 -14.01 23.09 10.69
C GLU A 307 -15.14 24.12 10.91
N GLY A 308 -14.80 25.41 10.95
CA GLY A 308 -15.76 26.50 11.09
C GLY A 308 -16.36 26.95 9.75
N THR A 309 -15.86 26.44 8.63
CA THR A 309 -16.33 26.86 7.31
C THR A 309 -17.74 26.33 7.02
N SER A 310 -18.62 27.21 6.54
CA SER A 310 -19.95 26.84 6.07
C SER A 310 -19.89 25.92 4.85
N ILE A 311 -20.63 24.81 4.90
CA ILE A 311 -20.67 23.84 3.80
C ILE A 311 -21.59 24.36 2.69
N HIS A 312 -21.03 24.58 1.50
CA HIS A 312 -21.78 24.89 0.30
C HIS A 312 -21.99 23.63 -0.54
N LEU A 313 -23.25 23.34 -0.87
CA LEU A 313 -23.59 22.14 -1.64
C LEU A 313 -23.13 22.28 -3.10
N ASP A 314 -22.35 21.31 -3.56
CA ASP A 314 -21.89 21.21 -4.96
C ASP A 314 -22.58 20.08 -5.74
N GLY A 315 -23.43 19.29 -5.06
CA GLY A 315 -24.20 18.19 -5.65
C GLY A 315 -23.35 16.98 -6.03
N THR A 316 -22.14 16.86 -5.49
CA THR A 316 -21.28 15.68 -5.73
C THR A 316 -21.65 14.53 -4.82
N PHE A 317 -21.43 13.30 -5.29
CA PHE A 317 -21.73 12.09 -4.52
C PHE A 317 -20.90 12.02 -3.24
N SER A 318 -19.64 12.43 -3.28
CA SER A 318 -18.75 12.43 -2.10
C SER A 318 -19.24 13.38 -1.02
N GLN A 319 -19.73 14.57 -1.40
CA GLN A 319 -20.27 15.55 -0.45
C GLN A 319 -21.56 15.04 0.20
N GLU A 320 -22.55 14.62 -0.60
CA GLU A 320 -23.80 14.07 -0.11
C GLU A 320 -23.59 12.88 0.83
N LEU A 321 -22.66 11.99 0.46
CA LEU A 321 -22.30 10.83 1.29
C LEU A 321 -21.80 11.24 2.66
N CYS A 322 -20.88 12.22 2.73
CA CYS A 322 -20.33 12.70 4.00
C CYS A 322 -21.36 13.40 4.85
N LEU A 323 -22.23 14.25 4.25
CA LEU A 323 -23.32 14.91 4.96
C LEU A 323 -24.29 13.92 5.60
N ASP A 324 -24.78 12.95 4.82
CA ASP A 324 -25.70 11.93 5.33
C ASP A 324 -25.05 11.08 6.43
N TRP A 325 -23.75 10.80 6.31
CA TRP A 325 -23.02 10.02 7.30
C TRP A 325 -22.85 10.79 8.61
N GLU A 326 -22.49 12.09 8.57
CA GLU A 326 -22.40 12.94 9.75
C GLU A 326 -23.77 13.15 10.41
N ILE A 327 -24.85 13.34 9.63
CA ILE A 327 -26.23 13.45 10.15
C ILE A 327 -26.63 12.19 10.92
N GLU A 328 -26.33 11.00 10.39
CA GLU A 328 -26.66 9.76 11.07
C GLU A 328 -25.85 9.57 12.37
N ALA A 329 -24.57 9.95 12.38
CA ALA A 329 -23.71 9.86 13.56
C ALA A 329 -24.12 10.84 14.67
N LYS A 330 -24.52 12.07 14.31
CA LYS A 330 -24.94 13.11 15.25
C LYS A 330 -26.18 12.74 16.07
N LYS A 331 -26.97 11.75 15.64
CA LYS A 331 -28.08 11.21 16.47
C LYS A 331 -27.62 10.65 17.81
N ALA A 332 -26.33 10.38 17.99
CA ALA A 332 -25.77 9.97 19.27
C ALA A 332 -25.76 11.12 20.30
N GLU A 333 -25.77 12.38 19.86
CA GLU A 333 -25.84 13.56 20.72
C GLU A 333 -27.17 13.57 21.53
N ASP A 334 -28.28 13.11 20.93
CA ASP A 334 -29.57 12.96 21.59
C ASP A 334 -29.55 11.97 22.78
N MET A 335 -28.51 11.12 22.83
CA MET A 335 -28.28 10.15 23.90
C MET A 335 -27.23 10.64 24.92
N GLY A 336 -26.80 11.91 24.84
CA GLY A 336 -25.80 12.50 25.73
C GLY A 336 -24.36 12.07 25.38
N ILE A 337 -24.13 11.49 24.21
CA ILE A 337 -22.82 11.03 23.76
C ILE A 337 -22.09 12.17 23.07
N ARG A 338 -20.84 12.41 23.44
CA ARG A 338 -19.97 13.34 22.74
C ARG A 338 -19.61 12.78 21.34
N VAL A 339 -19.97 13.49 20.29
CA VAL A 339 -19.76 13.04 18.91
C VAL A 339 -18.65 13.87 18.27
N VAL A 340 -17.70 13.17 17.63
CA VAL A 340 -16.67 13.76 16.77
C VAL A 340 -16.83 13.20 15.37
N CYS A 341 -17.09 14.08 14.40
CA CYS A 341 -17.08 13.76 12.97
C CYS A 341 -15.67 13.96 12.42
N PHE A 342 -14.91 12.87 12.32
CA PHE A 342 -13.50 12.90 11.94
C PHE A 342 -13.36 12.94 10.41
N ARG A 343 -13.19 14.15 9.84
CA ARG A 343 -13.12 14.43 8.39
C ARG A 343 -11.73 14.13 7.87
N ILE A 344 -11.51 12.91 7.44
CA ILE A 344 -10.21 12.38 7.04
C ILE A 344 -9.85 12.84 5.62
N GLY A 345 -8.64 13.36 5.45
CA GLY A 345 -8.04 13.70 4.16
C GLY A 345 -7.42 12.50 3.46
N MET A 346 -6.48 12.76 2.55
CA MET A 346 -5.74 11.69 1.87
C MET A 346 -4.71 11.08 2.81
N VAL A 347 -5.02 9.90 3.32
CA VAL A 347 -4.11 9.18 4.23
C VAL A 347 -2.97 8.54 3.44
N LEU A 348 -1.76 8.93 3.77
CA LEU A 348 -0.54 8.44 3.15
C LEU A 348 0.22 7.48 4.07
N ASP A 349 0.68 6.42 3.46
CA ASP A 349 1.60 5.43 4.03
C ASP A 349 2.05 4.52 2.88
N ARG A 350 3.22 3.89 2.97
CA ARG A 350 3.74 3.01 1.91
C ARG A 350 2.81 1.85 1.57
N ASP A 351 2.06 1.33 2.58
CA ASP A 351 1.08 0.25 2.39
C ASP A 351 -0.30 0.77 1.95
N GLY A 352 -0.50 2.08 1.90
CA GLY A 352 -1.75 2.74 1.56
C GLY A 352 -2.03 2.75 0.06
N ALA A 353 -3.29 2.52 -0.33
CA ALA A 353 -3.69 2.46 -1.73
C ALA A 353 -3.34 3.73 -2.53
N ALA A 354 -3.43 4.91 -1.91
CA ALA A 354 -3.12 6.18 -2.57
C ALA A 354 -1.65 6.25 -3.03
N LEU A 355 -0.71 5.86 -2.17
CA LEU A 355 0.71 5.85 -2.52
C LEU A 355 1.05 4.67 -3.42
N GLN A 356 0.55 3.48 -3.12
CA GLN A 356 0.79 2.26 -3.87
C GLN A 356 0.39 2.34 -5.37
N GLN A 357 -0.63 3.12 -5.72
CA GLN A 357 -1.06 3.30 -7.11
C GLN A 357 -0.07 4.13 -7.94
N VAL A 358 0.73 4.99 -7.30
CA VAL A 358 1.69 5.86 -7.99
C VAL A 358 3.13 5.31 -7.93
N LEU A 359 3.41 4.35 -7.04
CA LEU A 359 4.78 3.82 -6.86
C LEU A 359 5.31 3.10 -8.09
N ILE A 360 4.57 2.10 -8.62
CA ILE A 360 5.02 1.30 -9.76
C ILE A 360 5.23 2.17 -11.01
N PRO A 361 4.26 3.01 -11.44
CA PRO A 361 4.50 3.90 -12.57
C PRO A 361 5.70 4.83 -12.36
N THR A 362 5.88 5.36 -11.14
CA THR A 362 7.00 6.26 -10.83
C THR A 362 8.33 5.52 -10.86
N GLU A 363 8.42 4.30 -10.33
CA GLU A 363 9.63 3.47 -10.36
C GLU A 363 10.10 3.19 -11.79
N LEU A 364 9.15 3.02 -12.72
CA LEU A 364 9.40 2.83 -14.15
C LEU A 364 9.69 4.15 -14.90
N GLY A 365 9.81 5.28 -14.19
CA GLY A 365 10.05 6.60 -14.80
C GLY A 365 8.78 7.30 -15.30
N GLY A 366 7.61 6.71 -15.09
CA GLY A 366 6.29 7.24 -15.47
C GLY A 366 5.62 8.09 -14.40
N GLY A 367 6.37 8.64 -13.44
CA GLY A 367 5.83 9.55 -12.42
C GLY A 367 5.12 10.76 -13.04
N ALA A 368 3.80 10.84 -12.88
CA ALA A 368 2.98 11.78 -13.59
C ALA A 368 2.11 12.63 -12.67
N LYS A 369 2.09 13.95 -12.91
CA LYS A 369 1.13 14.87 -12.31
C LYS A 369 -0.20 14.85 -13.07
N PHE A 370 -1.29 15.17 -12.39
CA PHE A 370 -2.62 15.23 -13.00
C PHE A 370 -2.89 16.65 -13.51
N GLY A 371 -3.19 16.79 -14.81
CA GLY A 371 -3.40 18.08 -15.45
C GLY A 371 -2.17 18.99 -15.32
N ASN A 372 -2.37 20.21 -14.84
CA ASN A 372 -1.27 21.15 -14.57
C ASN A 372 -0.60 20.95 -13.20
N GLY A 373 -1.15 20.05 -12.36
CA GLY A 373 -0.63 19.74 -11.04
C GLY A 373 -0.81 20.83 -9.97
N LYS A 374 -1.61 21.87 -10.23
CA LYS A 374 -1.82 23.00 -9.30
C LYS A 374 -2.88 22.73 -8.23
N GLN A 375 -3.72 21.68 -8.42
CA GLN A 375 -4.75 21.33 -7.44
C GLN A 375 -4.15 21.00 -6.08
N MET A 376 -4.74 21.58 -5.03
CA MET A 376 -4.34 21.35 -3.65
C MET A 376 -4.81 19.97 -3.18
N MET A 377 -3.97 19.30 -2.43
CA MET A 377 -4.17 17.98 -1.86
C MET A 377 -3.95 18.07 -0.35
N SER A 378 -5.01 17.86 0.42
CA SER A 378 -4.91 17.81 1.87
C SER A 378 -4.63 16.38 2.31
N TRP A 379 -3.40 16.14 2.70
CA TRP A 379 -2.86 14.83 3.07
C TRP A 379 -2.63 14.70 4.59
N ILE A 380 -2.44 13.49 5.06
CA ILE A 380 -2.03 13.19 6.43
C ILE A 380 -1.32 11.83 6.45
N SER A 381 -0.38 11.63 7.36
CA SER A 381 0.20 10.30 7.59
C SER A 381 -0.78 9.39 8.33
N ARG A 382 -0.65 8.08 8.11
CA ARG A 382 -1.45 7.08 8.85
C ARG A 382 -1.16 7.14 10.36
N ASP A 383 0.07 7.44 10.74
CA ASP A 383 0.48 7.56 12.13
C ASP A 383 -0.16 8.78 12.81
N ASP A 384 -0.25 9.91 12.11
CA ASP A 384 -0.97 11.08 12.63
C ASP A 384 -2.47 10.86 12.77
N ILE A 385 -3.10 10.08 11.88
CA ILE A 385 -4.51 9.69 12.06
C ILE A 385 -4.69 8.92 13.38
N VAL A 386 -3.80 7.98 13.66
CA VAL A 386 -3.82 7.21 14.93
C VAL A 386 -3.59 8.13 16.12
N GLY A 387 -2.59 9.00 16.04
CA GLY A 387 -2.28 9.99 17.07
C GLY A 387 -3.44 10.95 17.36
N MET A 388 -4.10 11.46 16.30
CA MET A 388 -5.27 12.34 16.42
C MET A 388 -6.47 11.62 17.09
N ILE A 389 -6.71 10.35 16.78
CA ILE A 389 -7.75 9.56 17.48
C ILE A 389 -7.44 9.50 18.97
N GLY A 390 -6.20 9.22 19.35
CA GLY A 390 -5.78 9.24 20.76
C GLY A 390 -5.92 10.62 21.40
N HIS A 391 -5.57 11.68 20.69
CA HIS A 391 -5.73 13.06 21.15
C HIS A 391 -7.21 13.41 21.40
N ILE A 392 -8.11 13.07 20.48
CA ILE A 392 -9.56 13.24 20.63
C ILE A 392 -10.09 12.49 21.86
N MET A 393 -9.62 11.25 22.07
CA MET A 393 -10.03 10.45 23.24
C MET A 393 -9.62 11.09 24.57
N ASN A 394 -8.46 11.77 24.59
CA ASN A 394 -7.90 12.40 25.79
C ASN A 394 -8.32 13.86 25.99
N THR A 395 -8.98 14.47 25.02
CA THR A 395 -9.35 15.89 25.04
C THR A 395 -10.88 16.04 25.07
N PRO A 396 -11.50 16.07 26.26
CA PRO A 396 -12.97 16.00 26.40
C PRO A 396 -13.75 17.15 25.75
N HIS A 397 -13.13 18.30 25.56
CA HIS A 397 -13.77 19.48 24.95
C HIS A 397 -13.78 19.44 23.40
N ILE A 398 -13.11 18.48 22.77
CA ILE A 398 -13.20 18.29 21.31
C ILE A 398 -14.53 17.61 21.00
N SER A 399 -15.41 18.29 20.24
CA SER A 399 -16.69 17.77 19.75
C SER A 399 -17.00 18.34 18.36
N GLY A 400 -17.95 17.74 17.66
CA GLY A 400 -18.31 18.15 16.31
C GLY A 400 -17.28 17.77 15.23
N PRO A 401 -17.11 18.58 14.17
CA PRO A 401 -16.17 18.27 13.10
C PRO A 401 -14.72 18.44 13.53
N VAL A 402 -13.84 17.53 13.07
CA VAL A 402 -12.38 17.59 13.23
C VAL A 402 -11.74 17.17 11.92
N ASN A 403 -10.92 18.02 11.34
CA ASN A 403 -10.20 17.72 10.09
C ASN A 403 -8.94 16.87 10.34
N GLY A 404 -8.95 15.63 9.86
CA GLY A 404 -7.80 14.73 9.86
C GLY A 404 -6.91 15.00 8.66
N VAL A 405 -6.18 16.11 8.67
CA VAL A 405 -5.26 16.54 7.62
C VAL A 405 -3.98 17.11 8.23
N SER A 406 -2.87 17.05 7.49
CA SER A 406 -1.62 17.74 7.85
C SER A 406 -1.83 19.27 7.78
N PRO A 407 -1.12 20.06 8.63
CA PRO A 407 -1.23 21.51 8.61
C PRO A 407 -0.69 22.15 7.31
N GLN A 408 0.02 21.38 6.50
CA GLN A 408 0.61 21.84 5.22
C GLN A 408 0.00 21.08 4.04
N PRO A 409 -1.13 21.53 3.47
CA PRO A 409 -1.61 21.02 2.19
C PRO A 409 -0.58 21.29 1.09
N ILE A 410 -0.52 20.42 0.11
CA ILE A 410 0.46 20.47 -0.98
C ILE A 410 -0.24 20.43 -2.34
N THR A 411 0.43 20.88 -3.40
CA THR A 411 -0.09 20.67 -4.74
C THR A 411 0.19 19.26 -5.24
N ASN A 412 -0.61 18.77 -6.20
CA ASN A 412 -0.36 17.48 -6.85
C ASN A 412 1.03 17.43 -7.51
N ALA A 413 1.53 18.53 -8.03
CA ALA A 413 2.88 18.61 -8.59
C ALA A 413 3.96 18.40 -7.51
N VAL A 414 3.80 18.98 -6.31
CA VAL A 414 4.70 18.79 -5.17
C VAL A 414 4.65 17.34 -4.71
N PHE A 415 3.46 16.75 -4.55
CA PHE A 415 3.30 15.34 -4.21
C PHE A 415 4.03 14.43 -5.19
N THR A 416 3.77 14.60 -6.50
CA THR A 416 4.40 13.78 -7.56
C THR A 416 5.91 13.92 -7.54
N LYS A 417 6.43 15.14 -7.34
CA LYS A 417 7.87 15.41 -7.23
C LYS A 417 8.46 14.73 -5.99
N ALA A 418 7.79 14.80 -4.84
CA ALA A 418 8.25 14.18 -3.59
C ALA A 418 8.40 12.65 -3.74
N VAL A 419 7.37 11.98 -4.32
CA VAL A 419 7.42 10.53 -4.60
C VAL A 419 8.56 10.21 -5.58
N ALA A 420 8.67 10.94 -6.69
CA ALA A 420 9.69 10.71 -7.72
C ALA A 420 11.11 10.93 -7.17
N SER A 421 11.32 12.00 -6.41
CA SER A 421 12.61 12.29 -5.75
C SER A 421 12.98 11.22 -4.74
N ALA A 422 12.00 10.73 -3.96
CA ALA A 422 12.21 9.62 -3.03
C ALA A 422 12.63 8.32 -3.75
N LEU A 423 12.25 8.13 -5.01
CA LEU A 423 12.61 6.97 -5.82
C LEU A 423 13.79 7.22 -6.76
N TYR A 424 14.42 8.41 -6.72
CA TYR A 424 15.47 8.82 -7.67
C TYR A 424 15.00 8.74 -9.13
N ARG A 425 13.76 9.16 -9.39
CA ARG A 425 13.14 9.14 -10.72
C ARG A 425 12.71 10.52 -11.17
N PRO A 426 12.69 10.79 -12.48
CA PRO A 426 12.11 12.02 -13.01
C PRO A 426 10.58 12.03 -12.85
N SER A 427 9.98 13.24 -12.80
CA SER A 427 8.54 13.47 -12.77
C SER A 427 8.13 14.43 -13.89
N LEU A 428 8.43 14.06 -15.13
CA LEU A 428 8.26 14.94 -16.29
C LEU A 428 6.90 14.80 -16.96
N ILE A 429 6.16 13.73 -16.68
CA ILE A 429 4.91 13.39 -17.36
C ILE A 429 3.74 14.16 -16.74
N SER A 430 2.78 14.53 -17.59
CA SER A 430 1.49 15.08 -17.17
C SER A 430 0.36 14.29 -17.81
N ILE A 431 -0.56 13.77 -16.98
CA ILE A 431 -1.75 13.08 -17.46
C ILE A 431 -2.83 14.11 -17.77
N PRO A 432 -3.31 14.22 -19.02
CA PRO A 432 -4.30 15.22 -19.39
C PRO A 432 -5.62 15.08 -18.61
N LYS A 433 -6.28 16.21 -18.32
CA LYS A 433 -7.54 16.25 -17.57
C LYS A 433 -8.66 15.39 -18.18
N PHE A 434 -8.70 15.23 -19.51
CA PHE A 434 -9.73 14.41 -20.15
C PHE A 434 -9.60 12.92 -19.80
N VAL A 435 -8.38 12.40 -19.59
CA VAL A 435 -8.14 11.03 -19.15
C VAL A 435 -8.71 10.83 -17.73
N MET A 436 -8.48 11.81 -16.84
CA MET A 436 -9.04 11.74 -15.48
C MET A 436 -10.57 11.81 -15.49
N LYS A 437 -11.15 12.63 -16.36
CA LYS A 437 -12.61 12.71 -16.51
C LYS A 437 -13.23 11.38 -16.99
N ALA A 438 -12.52 10.61 -17.80
CA ALA A 438 -12.98 9.29 -18.25
C ALA A 438 -13.13 8.27 -17.11
N LEU A 439 -12.46 8.48 -15.97
CA LEU A 439 -12.64 7.68 -14.74
C LEU A 439 -13.92 8.03 -13.95
N GLY A 440 -14.79 8.89 -14.50
CA GLY A 440 -16.07 9.23 -13.89
C GLY A 440 -15.93 9.98 -12.56
N GLY A 441 -16.76 9.57 -11.56
CA GLY A 441 -16.75 10.19 -10.22
C GLY A 441 -15.38 10.07 -9.52
N LEU A 442 -14.72 8.90 -9.59
CA LEU A 442 -13.39 8.70 -9.02
C LEU A 442 -12.38 9.74 -9.55
N GLY A 443 -12.35 9.95 -10.87
CA GLY A 443 -11.44 10.92 -11.47
C GLY A 443 -11.76 12.35 -11.11
N ARG A 444 -13.04 12.73 -11.09
CA ARG A 444 -13.48 14.11 -10.83
C ARG A 444 -13.47 14.47 -9.35
N GLU A 445 -13.96 13.59 -8.48
CA GLU A 445 -14.23 13.90 -7.09
C GLU A 445 -13.07 13.51 -6.15
N ILE A 446 -12.12 12.69 -6.61
CA ILE A 446 -10.94 12.29 -5.83
C ILE A 446 -9.64 12.81 -6.45
N LEU A 447 -9.36 12.43 -7.73
CA LEU A 447 -8.04 12.71 -8.33
C LEU A 447 -7.87 14.16 -8.80
N MET A 448 -8.97 14.82 -9.14
CA MET A 448 -8.96 16.22 -9.62
C MET A 448 -9.54 17.20 -8.61
N ALA A 449 -9.89 16.76 -7.42
CA ALA A 449 -10.31 17.66 -6.35
C ALA A 449 -9.20 18.66 -6.03
N ASP A 450 -9.60 19.89 -5.78
CA ASP A 450 -8.72 21.01 -5.41
C ASP A 450 -9.15 21.51 -4.03
N GLN A 451 -8.55 20.94 -2.98
CA GLN A 451 -9.01 21.09 -1.59
C GLN A 451 -7.86 21.54 -0.68
N ASP A 452 -7.88 22.82 -0.29
CA ASP A 452 -7.00 23.37 0.76
C ASP A 452 -7.73 23.32 2.11
N ILE A 453 -7.58 22.20 2.83
CA ILE A 453 -8.23 21.97 4.11
C ILE A 453 -7.23 22.09 5.24
N ARG A 454 -7.63 22.77 6.34
CA ARG A 454 -6.77 23.05 7.50
C ARG A 454 -7.29 22.34 8.76
N PRO A 455 -6.41 21.79 9.62
CA PRO A 455 -6.77 21.10 10.84
C PRO A 455 -6.85 22.05 12.03
N LYS A 456 -7.75 23.04 11.99
CA LYS A 456 -7.84 24.12 12.98
C LYS A 456 -8.11 23.58 14.38
N ALA A 457 -9.09 22.68 14.52
CA ALA A 457 -9.45 22.07 15.81
C ALA A 457 -8.28 21.32 16.45
N ALA A 458 -7.48 20.58 15.66
CA ALA A 458 -6.31 19.88 16.14
C ALA A 458 -5.20 20.84 16.61
N LEU A 459 -4.95 21.91 15.85
CA LEU A 459 -3.94 22.93 16.20
C LEU A 459 -4.34 23.71 17.45
N GLU A 460 -5.59 24.16 17.57
CA GLU A 460 -6.09 24.92 18.72
C GLU A 460 -6.12 24.08 19.99
N THR A 461 -6.27 22.76 19.89
CA THR A 461 -6.23 21.84 21.04
C THR A 461 -4.85 21.29 21.34
N GLY A 462 -3.82 21.77 20.62
CA GLY A 462 -2.40 21.47 20.89
C GLY A 462 -1.91 20.13 20.37
N TYR A 463 -2.57 19.51 19.36
CA TYR A 463 -2.06 18.30 18.75
C TYR A 463 -0.71 18.58 18.03
N GLN A 464 0.28 17.72 18.31
CA GLN A 464 1.60 17.81 17.71
C GLN A 464 1.71 16.78 16.58
N PHE A 465 1.66 17.27 15.34
CA PHE A 465 1.81 16.43 14.17
C PHE A 465 3.20 15.79 14.10
N MET A 466 3.24 14.51 13.72
CA MET A 466 4.48 13.76 13.53
C MET A 466 5.08 14.00 12.15
N ASP A 467 4.22 14.18 11.14
CA ASP A 467 4.60 14.30 9.73
C ASP A 467 3.95 15.55 9.10
N THR A 468 4.75 16.61 8.92
CA THR A 468 4.29 17.87 8.32
C THR A 468 4.91 18.15 6.95
N GLU A 469 6.14 17.64 6.71
CA GLU A 469 6.93 17.89 5.50
C GLU A 469 6.86 16.70 4.55
N ILE A 470 6.20 16.85 3.41
CA ILE A 470 5.95 15.76 2.47
C ILE A 470 7.24 15.13 1.91
N ASP A 471 8.28 15.93 1.66
CA ASP A 471 9.55 15.44 1.13
C ASP A 471 10.30 14.57 2.15
N VAL A 472 10.25 14.94 3.43
CA VAL A 472 10.82 14.16 4.54
C VAL A 472 10.03 12.87 4.69
N PHE A 473 8.71 12.97 4.80
CA PHE A 473 7.82 11.83 4.94
C PHE A 473 8.01 10.82 3.80
N MET A 474 8.04 11.25 2.53
CA MET A 474 8.24 10.33 1.41
C MET A 474 9.61 9.66 1.43
N ARG A 475 10.66 10.36 1.84
CA ARG A 475 11.98 9.71 2.00
C ARG A 475 11.95 8.63 3.08
N GLU A 476 11.39 8.90 4.24
CA GLU A 476 11.27 7.93 5.33
C GLU A 476 10.44 6.71 4.91
N GLN A 477 9.29 6.94 4.28
CA GLN A 477 8.40 5.88 3.82
C GLN A 477 9.01 4.99 2.73
N LEU A 478 9.83 5.54 1.85
CA LEU A 478 10.29 4.86 0.64
C LEU A 478 11.77 4.45 0.68
N ARG A 479 12.59 5.06 1.54
CA ARG A 479 14.04 4.73 1.67
C ARG A 479 14.44 4.26 3.07
N GLY A 480 13.68 4.62 4.09
CA GLY A 480 14.04 4.51 5.51
C GLY A 480 14.70 5.78 6.06
N ALA A 481 14.74 5.88 7.39
CA ALA A 481 15.43 6.97 8.05
C ALA A 481 16.91 6.99 7.63
N GLN A 482 17.42 8.15 7.23
CA GLN A 482 18.86 8.31 6.97
C GLN A 482 19.59 8.19 8.31
N THR A 483 20.60 7.33 8.35
CA THR A 483 21.57 7.40 9.45
C THR A 483 22.37 8.69 9.31
N THR A 484 22.67 9.33 10.43
CA THR A 484 23.44 10.61 10.54
C THR A 484 24.75 10.62 9.75
N GLU A 485 25.27 9.48 9.34
CA GLU A 485 26.48 9.34 8.51
C GLU A 485 26.26 9.70 7.03
N GLU A 486 25.06 9.51 6.50
CA GLU A 486 24.76 9.88 5.11
C GLU A 486 24.46 11.38 4.92
N GLU A 487 24.01 12.09 5.96
CA GLU A 487 23.83 13.55 5.92
C GLU A 487 25.16 14.29 5.78
N ASN A 488 26.25 13.78 6.35
CA ASN A 488 27.58 14.38 6.29
C ASN A 488 28.31 14.12 4.96
N SER A 489 27.81 13.26 4.08
CA SER A 489 28.43 12.95 2.79
C SER A 489 27.91 13.80 1.62
N ILE A 490 26.82 14.55 1.82
CA ILE A 490 26.34 15.50 0.83
C ILE A 490 26.95 16.86 1.11
N THR A 491 28.10 17.12 0.51
CA THR A 491 28.76 18.45 0.52
C THR A 491 27.74 19.50 0.06
N PRO A 492 27.51 20.57 0.81
CA PRO A 492 26.68 21.68 0.34
C PRO A 492 27.38 22.33 -0.87
N GLY A 493 26.65 22.42 -1.99
CA GLY A 493 27.10 23.20 -3.12
C GLY A 493 27.43 24.64 -2.69
N PRO A 494 28.31 25.34 -3.41
CA PRO A 494 28.80 26.65 -2.99
C PRO A 494 27.64 27.61 -2.78
N ALA A 495 27.63 28.27 -1.62
CA ALA A 495 26.67 29.31 -1.30
C ALA A 495 26.71 30.40 -2.38
N PRO A 496 25.56 30.97 -2.80
CA PRO A 496 25.57 32.09 -3.72
C PRO A 496 26.25 33.29 -3.07
N LEU A 497 27.31 33.77 -3.70
CA LEU A 497 27.98 35.04 -3.38
C LEU A 497 26.95 36.16 -3.48
N ILE A 498 26.48 36.65 -2.33
CA ILE A 498 25.77 37.94 -2.27
C ILE A 498 26.82 39.01 -2.47
N ALA A 499 26.95 39.50 -3.70
CA ALA A 499 27.70 40.70 -4.00
C ALA A 499 27.00 41.88 -3.35
N GLY A 500 27.71 42.56 -2.45
CA GLY A 500 27.27 43.75 -1.81
C GLY A 500 27.02 44.89 -2.84
N LEU A 501 25.96 45.61 -2.60
CA LEU A 501 25.77 46.93 -3.16
C LEU A 501 25.66 47.92 -2.00
N LYS A 502 26.55 48.90 -2.11
CA LYS A 502 26.59 50.12 -1.29
C LYS A 502 25.30 50.96 -1.47
#